data_297a6d0d63e613b9c0fb0772656e3823
#
_entry.id   297a6d0d63e613b9c0fb0772656e3823
#
_cell.length_a   1.000
_cell.length_b   1.000
_cell.length_c   1.000
_cell.angle_alpha   90.00
_cell.angle_beta   90.00
_cell.angle_gamma   90.00
#
_symmetry.space_group_name_H-M   'P 1'
#
loop_
_entity.id
_entity.type
_entity.pdbx_description
1 polymer ?
#
loop_
_entity_poly.entity_id
_entity_poly.type
_entity_poly.pdbx_seq_one_letter_code
_entity_poly.pdbx_strand_id
1 'polypeptide(L)'
;MSTLAAFLFSAVLSGSVGLPLRLFGDPAGEPARREALFAVLLMWIVIPLIGAIPYIHSGFFTPLNALFESMSGFSSTGATVLQDFEGLPKSMFLYRAFTQWVGGIGIIVIFIAVFPALAIAGRQLFFTEVPGPNEERITPRLRNTATTLMAVYGGLTLACWLRSEERRVGKECRSRW
;
A
#
# COMPACT_ATOMS: atom_id res chain seq x y z
N MET A 1 20.60 10.59 -14.77
CA MET A 1 19.49 11.53 -14.46
C MET A 1 19.46 11.71 -12.96
N SER A 2 19.14 12.91 -12.46
CA SER A 2 19.04 13.11 -11.01
C SER A 2 17.86 12.28 -10.46
N THR A 3 17.97 11.72 -9.28
CA THR A 3 16.91 10.95 -8.61
C THR A 3 15.60 11.74 -8.54
N LEU A 4 15.69 13.07 -8.41
CA LEU A 4 14.55 13.96 -8.42
C LEU A 4 13.76 13.93 -9.75
N ALA A 5 14.45 13.86 -10.89
CA ALA A 5 13.79 13.76 -12.20
C ALA A 5 13.03 12.43 -12.35
N ALA A 6 13.54 11.33 -11.79
CA ALA A 6 12.86 10.03 -11.81
C ALA A 6 11.56 10.06 -10.98
N PHE A 7 11.58 10.71 -9.81
CA PHE A 7 10.38 10.86 -8.98
C PHE A 7 9.34 11.79 -9.64
N LEU A 8 9.77 12.89 -10.24
CA LEU A 8 8.88 13.78 -10.96
C LEU A 8 8.22 13.07 -12.16
N PHE A 9 9.00 12.31 -12.93
CA PHE A 9 8.46 11.53 -14.04
C PHE A 9 7.42 10.51 -13.59
N SER A 10 7.69 9.75 -12.51
CA SER A 10 6.71 8.83 -11.91
C SER A 10 5.45 9.54 -11.43
N ALA A 11 5.59 10.72 -10.82
CA ALA A 11 4.46 11.50 -10.34
C ALA A 11 3.58 11.99 -11.50
N VAL A 12 4.20 12.49 -12.58
CA VAL A 12 3.49 12.92 -13.80
C VAL A 12 2.78 11.74 -14.45
N LEU A 13 3.45 10.60 -14.58
CA LEU A 13 2.84 9.41 -15.16
C LEU A 13 1.67 8.90 -14.31
N SER A 14 1.81 8.87 -12.99
CA SER A 14 0.70 8.49 -12.08
C SER A 14 -0.46 9.45 -12.20
N GLY A 15 -0.18 10.75 -12.28
CA GLY A 15 -1.19 11.79 -12.48
C GLY A 15 -1.90 11.69 -13.82
N SER A 16 -1.17 11.39 -14.90
CA SER A 16 -1.73 11.22 -16.24
C SER A 16 -2.68 10.02 -16.36
N VAL A 17 -2.47 9.00 -15.56
CA VAL A 17 -3.38 7.83 -15.48
C VAL A 17 -4.52 8.10 -14.50
N GLY A 18 -4.22 8.64 -13.34
CA GLY A 18 -5.21 8.84 -12.27
C GLY A 18 -6.21 9.95 -12.55
N LEU A 19 -5.78 11.04 -13.18
CA LEU A 19 -6.65 12.18 -13.46
C LEU A 19 -7.78 11.84 -14.45
N PRO A 20 -7.52 11.21 -15.60
CA PRO A 20 -8.59 10.76 -16.49
C PRO A 20 -9.55 9.78 -15.82
N LEU A 21 -9.03 8.81 -15.07
CA LEU A 21 -9.87 7.85 -14.34
C LEU A 21 -10.82 8.56 -13.36
N ARG A 22 -10.37 9.64 -12.71
CA ARG A 22 -11.20 10.43 -11.83
C ARG A 22 -12.21 11.31 -12.58
N LEU A 23 -11.83 11.85 -13.74
CA LEU A 23 -12.68 12.76 -14.52
C LEU A 23 -13.78 12.02 -15.31
N PHE A 24 -13.47 10.81 -15.78
CA PHE A 24 -14.41 9.99 -16.56
C PHE A 24 -15.15 8.95 -15.70
N GLY A 25 -14.74 8.75 -14.45
CA GLY A 25 -15.43 7.89 -13.50
C GLY A 25 -16.76 8.52 -13.04
N ASP A 26 -17.81 7.74 -12.98
CA ASP A 26 -19.07 8.16 -12.39
C ASP A 26 -19.00 8.09 -10.85
N PRO A 27 -18.96 9.23 -10.13
CA PRO A 27 -18.85 9.21 -8.67
C PRO A 27 -20.13 8.74 -7.97
N ALA A 28 -21.25 8.67 -8.67
CA ALA A 28 -22.57 8.27 -8.15
C ALA A 28 -22.87 6.78 -8.40
N GLY A 29 -22.11 6.11 -9.25
CA GLY A 29 -22.26 4.69 -9.53
C GLY A 29 -21.78 3.83 -8.37
N GLU A 30 -22.65 2.96 -7.83
CA GLU A 30 -22.21 1.89 -6.93
C GLU A 30 -21.61 0.76 -7.79
N PRO A 31 -20.29 0.51 -7.72
CA PRO A 31 -19.68 -0.51 -8.55
C PRO A 31 -20.20 -1.89 -8.16
N ALA A 32 -20.54 -2.70 -9.15
CA ALA A 32 -20.88 -4.08 -8.91
C ALA A 32 -19.71 -4.78 -8.20
N ARG A 33 -20.01 -5.74 -7.34
CA ARG A 33 -19.00 -6.45 -6.52
C ARG A 33 -17.83 -7.01 -7.35
N ARG A 34 -18.12 -7.49 -8.56
CA ARG A 34 -17.08 -7.98 -9.49
C ARG A 34 -16.18 -6.86 -9.97
N GLU A 35 -16.73 -5.72 -10.29
CA GLU A 35 -15.99 -4.54 -10.75
C GLU A 35 -15.06 -4.00 -9.64
N ALA A 36 -15.54 -3.96 -8.40
CA ALA A 36 -14.72 -3.56 -7.26
C ALA A 36 -13.53 -4.53 -7.05
N LEU A 37 -13.73 -5.83 -7.16
CA LEU A 37 -12.65 -6.82 -7.06
C LEU A 37 -11.64 -6.68 -8.21
N PHE A 38 -12.13 -6.51 -9.45
CA PHE A 38 -11.25 -6.27 -10.60
C PHE A 38 -10.45 -4.98 -10.46
N ALA A 39 -11.07 -3.90 -9.99
CA ALA A 39 -10.39 -2.64 -9.74
C ALA A 39 -9.25 -2.80 -8.71
N VAL A 40 -9.50 -3.52 -7.61
CA VAL A 40 -8.46 -3.81 -6.60
C VAL A 40 -7.33 -4.63 -7.20
N LEU A 41 -7.62 -5.70 -7.95
CA LEU A 41 -6.60 -6.52 -8.60
C LEU A 41 -5.77 -5.69 -9.59
N LEU A 42 -6.43 -4.86 -10.40
CA LEU A 42 -5.74 -3.99 -11.35
C LEU A 42 -4.82 -2.99 -10.65
N MET A 43 -5.28 -2.38 -9.57
CA MET A 43 -4.46 -1.47 -8.75
C MET A 43 -3.19 -2.14 -8.23
N TRP A 44 -3.29 -3.40 -7.77
CA TRP A 44 -2.14 -4.16 -7.27
C TRP A 44 -1.14 -4.55 -8.35
N ILE A 45 -1.51 -4.49 -9.61
CA ILE A 45 -0.61 -4.69 -10.75
C ILE A 45 -0.04 -3.33 -11.19
N VAL A 46 -0.89 -2.32 -11.37
CA VAL A 46 -0.50 -1.03 -11.96
C VAL A 46 0.38 -0.22 -11.02
N ILE A 47 0.05 -0.18 -9.71
CA ILE A 47 0.81 0.61 -8.73
C ILE A 47 2.26 0.16 -8.64
N PRO A 48 2.60 -1.14 -8.50
CA PRO A 48 4.00 -1.58 -8.48
C PRO A 48 4.71 -1.37 -9.81
N LEU A 49 4.03 -1.47 -10.95
CA LEU A 49 4.62 -1.19 -12.26
C LEU A 49 5.09 0.27 -12.36
N ILE A 50 4.23 1.21 -11.98
CA ILE A 50 4.58 2.64 -11.94
C ILE A 50 5.63 2.90 -10.85
N GLY A 51 5.49 2.27 -9.70
CA GLY A 51 6.43 2.38 -8.59
C GLY A 51 7.82 1.79 -8.86
N ALA A 52 7.98 0.95 -9.87
CA ALA A 52 9.30 0.46 -10.31
C ALA A 52 10.12 1.53 -11.04
N ILE A 53 9.49 2.56 -11.59
CA ILE A 53 10.16 3.59 -12.41
C ILE A 53 11.29 4.30 -11.67
N PRO A 54 11.13 4.80 -10.42
CA PRO A 54 12.23 5.41 -9.68
C PRO A 54 13.40 4.46 -9.46
N TYR A 55 13.14 3.17 -9.21
CA TYR A 55 14.18 2.16 -9.05
C TYR A 55 14.98 1.95 -10.35
N ILE A 56 14.30 1.84 -11.50
CA ILE A 56 14.95 1.71 -12.81
C ILE A 56 15.84 2.93 -13.09
N HIS A 57 15.33 4.14 -12.88
CA HIS A 57 16.06 5.37 -13.15
C HIS A 57 17.19 5.65 -12.16
N SER A 58 17.20 4.99 -11.01
CA SER A 58 18.31 5.10 -10.06
C SER A 58 19.61 4.52 -10.61
N GLY A 59 19.53 3.60 -11.58
CA GLY A 59 20.66 2.90 -12.17
C GLY A 59 21.23 1.76 -11.31
N PHE A 60 20.68 1.53 -10.12
CA PHE A 60 21.11 0.45 -9.22
C PHE A 60 20.39 -0.87 -9.45
N PHE A 61 19.28 -0.84 -10.18
CA PHE A 61 18.42 -2.01 -10.38
C PHE A 61 18.22 -2.30 -11.86
N THR A 62 18.28 -3.58 -12.22
CA THR A 62 17.74 -4.02 -13.51
C THR A 62 16.22 -3.85 -13.52
N PRO A 63 15.55 -3.73 -14.67
CA PRO A 63 14.10 -3.55 -14.73
C PRO A 63 13.33 -4.62 -13.95
N LEU A 64 13.77 -5.87 -14.01
CA LEU A 64 13.15 -6.98 -13.28
C LEU A 64 13.34 -6.85 -11.77
N ASN A 65 14.55 -6.50 -11.32
CA ASN A 65 14.84 -6.27 -9.91
C ASN A 65 14.09 -5.05 -9.37
N ALA A 66 13.95 -3.99 -10.16
CA ALA A 66 13.17 -2.81 -9.83
C ALA A 66 11.68 -3.14 -9.62
N LEU A 67 11.13 -3.98 -10.50
CA LEU A 67 9.75 -4.46 -10.36
C LEU A 67 9.59 -5.31 -9.10
N PHE A 68 10.55 -6.21 -8.82
CA PHE A 68 10.56 -7.02 -7.61
C PHE A 68 10.59 -6.15 -6.33
N GLU A 69 11.50 -5.16 -6.26
CA GLU A 69 11.60 -4.24 -5.13
C GLU A 69 10.32 -3.41 -4.94
N SER A 70 9.74 -2.93 -6.03
CA SER A 70 8.49 -2.18 -6.02
C SER A 70 7.33 -3.05 -5.52
N MET A 71 7.17 -4.26 -6.07
CA MET A 71 6.13 -5.20 -5.65
C MET A 71 6.29 -5.60 -4.18
N SER A 72 7.53 -5.90 -3.76
CA SER A 72 7.87 -6.21 -2.38
C SER A 72 7.55 -5.04 -1.42
N GLY A 73 7.80 -3.80 -1.86
CA GLY A 73 7.44 -2.60 -1.10
C GLY A 73 5.93 -2.47 -0.95
N PHE A 74 5.19 -2.40 -2.03
CA PHE A 74 3.74 -2.20 -2.00
C PHE A 74 2.96 -3.38 -1.41
N SER A 75 3.48 -4.61 -1.47
CA SER A 75 2.90 -5.76 -0.76
C SER A 75 3.31 -5.85 0.71
N SER A 76 4.14 -4.93 1.20
CA SER A 76 4.71 -4.95 2.56
C SER A 76 5.45 -6.25 2.91
N THR A 77 5.89 -7.02 1.91
CA THR A 77 6.63 -8.27 2.10
C THR A 77 8.03 -8.00 2.66
N GLY A 78 8.66 -6.89 2.24
CA GLY A 78 9.96 -6.47 2.74
C GLY A 78 11.17 -7.25 2.18
N ALA A 79 10.94 -8.21 1.27
CA ALA A 79 12.02 -8.91 0.59
C ALA A 79 12.84 -7.96 -0.28
N THR A 80 14.15 -8.21 -0.43
CA THR A 80 15.04 -7.37 -1.23
C THR A 80 16.03 -8.19 -2.04
N VAL A 81 16.34 -7.69 -3.23
CA VAL A 81 17.42 -8.22 -4.07
C VAL A 81 18.72 -7.42 -3.88
N LEU A 82 18.71 -6.39 -3.03
CA LEU A 82 19.91 -5.62 -2.70
C LEU A 82 20.87 -6.47 -1.87
N GLN A 83 22.08 -6.62 -2.35
CA GLN A 83 23.19 -7.28 -1.65
C GLN A 83 24.07 -6.27 -0.92
N ASP A 84 24.20 -5.06 -1.48
CA ASP A 84 24.98 -3.99 -0.92
C ASP A 84 24.11 -2.74 -0.72
N PHE A 85 24.14 -2.24 0.52
CA PHE A 85 23.36 -1.08 0.93
C PHE A 85 24.19 0.21 0.95
N GLU A 86 25.52 0.13 0.92
CA GLU A 86 26.39 1.29 1.12
C GLU A 86 26.36 2.25 -0.08
N GLY A 87 26.15 1.73 -1.29
CA GLY A 87 26.10 2.54 -2.51
C GLY A 87 24.75 3.20 -2.80
N LEU A 88 23.67 2.82 -2.09
CA LEU A 88 22.32 3.29 -2.43
C LEU A 88 22.05 4.69 -1.85
N PRO A 89 21.52 5.65 -2.65
CA PRO A 89 21.15 6.96 -2.14
C PRO A 89 20.10 6.89 -1.02
N LYS A 90 20.23 7.74 0.00
CA LYS A 90 19.27 7.80 1.12
C LYS A 90 17.84 8.05 0.68
N SER A 91 17.63 8.75 -0.44
CA SER A 91 16.32 8.98 -1.03
C SER A 91 15.64 7.69 -1.48
N MET A 92 16.41 6.69 -1.95
CA MET A 92 15.86 5.39 -2.36
C MET A 92 15.46 4.55 -1.14
N PHE A 93 16.20 4.63 -0.02
CA PHE A 93 15.78 4.00 1.23
C PHE A 93 14.47 4.61 1.76
N LEU A 94 14.37 5.94 1.70
CA LEU A 94 13.14 6.63 2.10
C LEU A 94 11.98 6.22 1.20
N TYR A 95 12.21 6.17 -0.11
CA TYR A 95 11.18 5.72 -1.07
C TYR A 95 10.74 4.28 -0.77
N ARG A 96 11.67 3.37 -0.54
CA ARG A 96 11.38 1.98 -0.20
C ARG A 96 10.58 1.88 1.10
N ALA A 97 10.96 2.61 2.14
CA ALA A 97 10.23 2.65 3.40
C ALA A 97 8.81 3.22 3.21
N PHE A 98 8.67 4.25 2.38
CA PHE A 98 7.39 4.86 2.05
C PHE A 98 6.46 3.91 1.28
N THR A 99 6.98 3.19 0.28
CA THR A 99 6.19 2.19 -0.46
C THR A 99 5.70 1.07 0.45
N GLN A 100 6.52 0.59 1.39
CA GLN A 100 6.11 -0.39 2.39
C GLN A 100 5.03 0.14 3.34
N TRP A 101 5.16 1.41 3.75
CA TRP A 101 4.17 2.04 4.60
C TRP A 101 2.81 2.19 3.87
N VAL A 102 2.82 2.66 2.63
CA VAL A 102 1.61 2.74 1.78
C VAL A 102 1.02 1.35 1.53
N GLY A 103 1.88 0.36 1.28
CA GLY A 103 1.49 -1.04 1.11
C GLY A 103 0.73 -1.59 2.31
N GLY A 104 1.18 -1.27 3.53
CA GLY A 104 0.48 -1.65 4.75
C GLY A 104 -0.93 -1.08 4.83
N ILE A 105 -1.13 0.17 4.41
CA ILE A 105 -2.46 0.77 4.27
C ILE A 105 -3.28 0.03 3.20
N GLY A 106 -2.66 -0.31 2.06
CA GLY A 106 -3.31 -1.04 0.97
C GLY A 106 -3.86 -2.39 1.41
N ILE A 107 -3.12 -3.14 2.22
CA ILE A 107 -3.57 -4.42 2.79
C ILE A 107 -4.80 -4.22 3.68
N ILE A 108 -4.82 -3.18 4.52
CA ILE A 108 -5.97 -2.85 5.36
C ILE A 108 -7.21 -2.60 4.49
N VAL A 109 -7.07 -1.84 3.40
CA VAL A 109 -8.16 -1.54 2.47
C VAL A 109 -8.68 -2.82 1.80
N ILE A 110 -7.78 -3.73 1.37
CA ILE A 110 -8.20 -5.05 0.83
C ILE A 110 -8.98 -5.85 1.86
N PHE A 111 -8.46 -5.95 3.08
CA PHE A 111 -9.16 -6.68 4.14
C PHE A 111 -10.60 -6.18 4.31
N ILE A 112 -10.78 -4.87 4.35
CA ILE A 112 -12.09 -4.25 4.49
C ILE A 112 -12.98 -4.51 3.29
N ALA A 113 -12.42 -4.52 2.07
CA ALA A 113 -13.18 -4.75 0.84
C ALA A 113 -13.56 -6.24 0.65
N VAL A 114 -12.67 -7.16 1.01
CA VAL A 114 -12.80 -8.60 0.72
C VAL A 114 -13.47 -9.35 1.88
N PHE A 115 -13.22 -8.97 3.12
CA PHE A 115 -13.71 -9.70 4.30
C PHE A 115 -15.24 -9.82 4.39
N PRO A 116 -16.05 -8.79 4.10
CA PRO A 116 -17.50 -8.93 4.06
C PRO A 116 -17.97 -9.92 3.00
N ALA A 117 -17.21 -9.98 1.88
CA ALA A 117 -17.49 -10.92 0.81
C ALA A 117 -17.30 -12.38 1.23
N LEU A 118 -16.23 -12.66 1.97
CA LEU A 118 -15.95 -13.99 2.50
C LEU A 118 -16.91 -14.37 3.63
N ALA A 119 -17.26 -13.42 4.49
CA ALA A 119 -18.19 -13.66 5.58
C ALA A 119 -19.60 -14.04 5.08
N ILE A 120 -20.07 -13.40 3.99
CA ILE A 120 -21.35 -13.73 3.36
C ILE A 120 -21.29 -15.12 2.70
N ALA A 121 -20.20 -15.46 2.00
CA ALA A 121 -20.02 -16.78 1.40
C ALA A 121 -19.99 -17.89 2.45
N GLY A 122 -19.33 -17.67 3.58
CA GLY A 122 -19.32 -18.61 4.71
C GLY A 122 -20.70 -18.77 5.34
N ARG A 123 -21.46 -17.68 5.49
CA ARG A 123 -22.84 -17.74 5.99
C ARG A 123 -23.77 -18.51 5.07
N GLN A 124 -23.68 -18.33 3.76
CA GLN A 124 -24.53 -19.07 2.80
C GLN A 124 -24.29 -20.59 2.83
N LEU A 125 -23.08 -21.04 3.19
CA LEU A 125 -22.78 -22.46 3.37
C LEU A 125 -23.37 -23.05 4.66
N PHE A 126 -23.56 -22.21 5.71
CA PHE A 126 -24.06 -22.68 7.01
C PHE A 126 -25.55 -22.39 7.27
N PHE A 127 -26.16 -21.44 6.56
CA PHE A 127 -27.53 -20.99 6.79
C PHE A 127 -28.40 -21.12 5.54
N THR A 128 -28.60 -22.35 5.06
CA THR A 128 -29.56 -22.63 3.97
C THR A 128 -31.02 -22.58 4.45
N GLU A 129 -31.30 -22.32 5.73
CA GLU A 129 -32.63 -22.54 6.29
C GLU A 129 -33.28 -21.41 7.10
N VAL A 130 -32.69 -20.20 7.18
CA VAL A 130 -33.40 -19.13 7.90
C VAL A 130 -33.50 -17.86 7.05
N PRO A 131 -34.70 -17.55 6.49
CA PRO A 131 -34.98 -16.26 5.88
C PRO A 131 -35.18 -15.22 6.99
N GLY A 132 -34.16 -14.48 7.35
CA GLY A 132 -34.24 -13.33 8.23
C GLY A 132 -34.07 -12.03 7.46
N PRO A 133 -34.98 -11.03 7.64
CA PRO A 133 -34.83 -9.73 7.02
C PRO A 133 -33.86 -8.89 7.80
N ASN A 134 -32.68 -8.66 7.31
CA ASN A 134 -31.85 -7.50 7.70
C ASN A 134 -30.65 -7.39 6.77
N GLU A 135 -30.87 -6.81 5.61
CA GLU A 135 -29.81 -6.08 4.90
C GLU A 135 -29.51 -4.77 5.67
N GLU A 136 -29.00 -4.89 6.87
CA GLU A 136 -28.38 -3.74 7.53
C GLU A 136 -27.20 -3.30 6.67
N ARG A 137 -27.28 -2.06 6.18
CA ARG A 137 -26.27 -1.38 5.37
C ARG A 137 -24.90 -1.55 6.00
N ILE A 138 -24.11 -2.45 5.45
CA ILE A 138 -22.76 -2.81 5.87
C ILE A 138 -21.78 -1.61 5.67
N THR A 139 -22.13 -0.70 4.77
CA THR A 139 -21.31 0.45 4.33
C THR A 139 -20.86 1.42 5.45
N PRO A 140 -21.70 1.87 6.41
CA PRO A 140 -21.24 2.80 7.44
C PRO A 140 -20.27 2.15 8.43
N ARG A 141 -20.47 0.87 8.75
CA ARG A 141 -19.56 0.11 9.64
C ARG A 141 -18.19 -0.10 9.03
N LEU A 142 -18.10 -0.39 7.73
CA LEU A 142 -16.83 -0.60 7.03
C LEU A 142 -16.00 0.68 6.99
N ARG A 143 -16.62 1.82 6.73
CA ARG A 143 -15.93 3.11 6.72
C ARG A 143 -15.36 3.46 8.10
N ASN A 144 -16.12 3.25 9.15
CA ASN A 144 -15.65 3.50 10.52
C ASN A 144 -14.51 2.55 10.91
N THR A 145 -14.59 1.28 10.53
CA THR A 145 -13.52 0.30 10.74
C THR A 145 -12.26 0.71 10.00
N ALA A 146 -12.37 1.14 8.73
CA ALA A 146 -11.24 1.62 7.94
C ALA A 146 -10.55 2.82 8.61
N THR A 147 -11.33 3.84 9.00
CA THR A 147 -10.78 5.04 9.65
C THR A 147 -10.12 4.72 10.98
N THR A 148 -10.70 3.83 11.77
CA THR A 148 -10.11 3.39 13.04
C THR A 148 -8.80 2.64 12.82
N LEU A 149 -8.77 1.70 11.87
CA LEU A 149 -7.53 0.96 11.54
C LEU A 149 -6.44 1.88 11.01
N MET A 150 -6.78 2.85 10.16
CA MET A 150 -5.83 3.83 9.67
C MET A 150 -5.30 4.74 10.79
N ALA A 151 -6.16 5.15 11.73
CA ALA A 151 -5.74 5.94 12.89
C ALA A 151 -4.80 5.16 13.81
N VAL A 152 -5.10 3.88 14.06
CA VAL A 152 -4.23 2.99 14.85
C VAL A 152 -2.89 2.78 14.13
N TYR A 153 -2.90 2.52 12.81
CA TYR A 153 -1.69 2.33 12.03
C TYR A 153 -0.80 3.58 12.04
N GLY A 154 -1.39 4.75 11.84
CA GLY A 154 -0.70 6.04 11.94
C GLY A 154 -0.15 6.31 13.35
N GLY A 155 -0.94 6.02 14.38
CA GLY A 155 -0.53 6.16 15.78
C GLY A 155 0.64 5.25 16.15
N LEU A 156 0.60 3.99 15.72
CA LEU A 156 1.71 3.04 15.90
C LEU A 156 2.96 3.48 15.14
N THR A 157 2.79 4.00 13.92
CA THR A 157 3.92 4.53 13.13
C THR A 157 4.59 5.69 13.87
N LEU A 158 3.80 6.62 14.39
CA LEU A 158 4.31 7.75 15.16
C LEU A 158 5.02 7.29 16.45
N ALA A 159 4.43 6.35 17.18
CA ALA A 159 5.03 5.78 18.38
C ALA A 159 6.35 5.06 18.08
N CYS A 160 6.41 4.28 17.00
CA CYS A 160 7.64 3.65 16.54
C CYS A 160 8.70 4.67 16.12
N TRP A 161 8.30 5.75 15.46
CA TRP A 161 9.21 6.82 15.05
C TRP A 161 9.81 7.52 16.27
N LEU A 162 9.00 7.93 17.23
CA LEU A 162 9.47 8.54 18.49
C LEU A 162 10.42 7.62 19.25
N ARG A 163 10.08 6.33 19.36
CA ARG A 163 10.94 5.34 20.05
C ARG A 163 12.25 5.06 19.29
N SER A 164 12.29 5.22 17.97
CA SER A 164 13.49 5.02 17.17
C SER A 164 14.54 6.10 17.42
N GLU A 165 14.12 7.32 17.73
CA GLU A 165 15.00 8.43 18.13
C GLU A 165 15.70 8.12 19.45
N GLU A 166 15.00 7.59 20.46
CA GLU A 166 15.60 7.22 21.75
C GLU A 166 16.68 6.15 21.59
N ARG A 167 16.53 5.21 20.66
CA ARG A 167 17.54 4.16 20.40
C ARG A 167 18.81 4.70 19.72
N ARG A 168 18.73 5.77 18.96
CA ARG A 168 19.91 6.41 18.36
C ARG A 168 20.76 7.07 19.43
N VAL A 169 20.14 7.81 20.33
CA VAL A 169 20.82 8.46 21.48
C VAL A 169 21.50 7.42 22.38
N GLY A 170 20.85 6.28 22.64
CA GLY A 170 21.41 5.20 23.47
C GLY A 170 22.60 4.46 22.83
N LYS A 171 22.72 4.40 21.50
CA LYS A 171 23.85 3.77 20.81
C LYS A 171 25.10 4.64 20.77
N GLU A 172 24.97 5.95 20.71
CA GLU A 172 26.11 6.88 20.77
C GLU A 172 26.80 6.85 22.13
N CYS A 173 26.08 6.57 23.20
CA CYS A 173 26.68 6.38 24.53
C CYS A 173 27.44 5.04 24.68
N ARG A 174 27.09 4.00 23.89
CA ARG A 174 27.66 2.66 24.01
C ARG A 174 28.93 2.45 23.15
N SER A 175 29.19 3.30 22.17
CA SER A 175 30.36 3.23 21.30
C SER A 175 31.59 3.94 21.87
N ARG A 176 31.54 4.46 23.10
CA ARG A 176 32.63 5.16 23.79
C ARG A 176 33.30 4.36 24.91
N TRP A 177 33.07 3.04 24.96
CA TRP A 177 33.77 2.12 25.90
C TRP A 177 34.44 0.98 25.17
#